data_ec324ff3ce0669cba55024fef044217c
#
_entry.id   ec324ff3ce0669cba55024fef044217c
#
_cell.length_a   1.000
_cell.length_b   1.000
_cell.length_c   1.000
_cell.angle_alpha   90.00
_cell.angle_beta   90.00
_cell.angle_gamma   90.00
#
_symmetry.space_group_name_H-M   'P 1'
#
loop_
_entity.id
_entity.type
_entity.pdbx_description
1 polymer ?
#
loop_
_entity_poly.entity_id
_entity_poly.type
_entity_poly.pdbx_seq_one_letter_code
_entity_poly.pdbx_strand_id
1 'polypeptide(L)'
;MRAATTPKGGQRTGAMLSFAPAPRLPARYIAGPTMTKSTTIIGFLLSFILGMGFVWVIGQGGGGASASATAESAKSEGMGAANAGAVKVDLFVMSQCPYGVQAEQAFVDVVQKFGRDIDFRVEFIGKQNPDGTLTAMHGPNEVKGNIAQACAMKLSNKWFDFIGCQNKNMKEVHTNWEACAAEAGIPADKMAACVNGDEGKQLLATSYKKAEEVGARGSPTIMINGQKHQGGRRPADLMRAICNGYSGQKPAACNDIPESPKVNVTILSDKRCAECNTSKLEGQIRQKVANPVLKTLDYSDGEGKKLYDQIKPLNLPAAVFDKTLDADKEASAAFSRGAKPVGDFKVIAMGGWNPVCSDEGGCDLDECKPTMQCRAEEPNKLEVFVMSQCPFGVKGLDAMKEVLENFKKNDAKIDFKISFIGDGDAKSGLKAMHGQSEVDENIREICAIEHYPNDFKYMDYIWCRNKNIKDTNWQSCTGGETGIDTAVIQKCF
;
A
#
# COMPACT_ATOMS: atom_id res chain seq x y z
N MET A 1 -21.54 69.96 26.18
CA MET A 1 -22.87 70.60 26.50
C MET A 1 -23.93 69.53 26.35
N ARG A 2 -24.75 69.37 27.43
CA ARG A 2 -26.00 68.65 27.60
C ARG A 2 -25.88 67.13 27.48
N ALA A 3 -25.90 66.27 28.48
CA ALA A 3 -26.71 66.08 29.70
C ALA A 3 -28.07 65.45 29.39
N ALA A 4 -28.24 64.28 30.07
CA ALA A 4 -29.47 63.73 30.64
C ALA A 4 -30.27 62.83 29.66
N THR A 5 -30.83 61.67 30.01
CA THR A 5 -31.40 61.20 31.28
C THR A 5 -31.72 59.71 31.17
N THR A 6 -31.52 58.95 32.23
CA THR A 6 -32.11 57.64 32.49
C THR A 6 -33.61 57.72 32.73
N PRO A 7 -34.37 56.62 32.57
CA PRO A 7 -35.37 56.25 33.54
C PRO A 7 -35.32 54.78 33.97
N LYS A 8 -35.58 54.65 35.22
CA LYS A 8 -35.83 53.63 36.19
C LYS A 8 -36.72 52.45 35.74
N GLY A 9 -36.35 51.25 36.16
CA GLY A 9 -37.12 50.40 37.03
C GLY A 9 -38.35 49.67 36.46
N GLY A 10 -38.24 48.36 36.38
CA GLY A 10 -39.38 47.47 36.21
C GLY A 10 -38.96 46.04 36.58
N GLN A 11 -39.23 45.67 37.82
CA GLN A 11 -39.20 44.29 38.30
C GLN A 11 -40.17 43.44 37.45
N ARG A 12 -39.69 42.34 36.90
CA ARG A 12 -40.53 41.24 36.45
C ARG A 12 -40.07 39.93 37.07
N THR A 13 -40.97 39.40 37.81
CA THR A 13 -41.07 38.12 38.49
C THR A 13 -40.62 36.96 37.63
N GLY A 14 -39.79 36.09 38.21
CA GLY A 14 -39.33 34.84 37.60
C GLY A 14 -40.44 33.84 37.34
N ALA A 15 -40.47 33.30 36.17
CA ALA A 15 -41.09 32.02 35.88
C ALA A 15 -39.98 31.04 35.56
N MET A 16 -39.74 30.09 36.48
CA MET A 16 -38.92 28.90 36.20
C MET A 16 -39.67 28.05 35.17
N LEU A 17 -39.17 28.04 33.95
CA LEU A 17 -39.50 27.01 32.95
C LEU A 17 -38.61 25.82 33.19
N SER A 18 -39.19 24.76 33.72
CA SER A 18 -38.65 23.42 33.80
C SER A 18 -38.46 22.90 32.35
N PHE A 19 -37.23 22.81 31.89
CA PHE A 19 -36.91 22.11 30.65
C PHE A 19 -36.83 20.61 30.97
N ALA A 20 -37.79 19.86 30.43
CA ALA A 20 -37.69 18.41 30.33
C ALA A 20 -36.45 18.06 29.48
N PRO A 21 -35.66 17.03 29.83
CA PRO A 21 -34.53 16.61 29.04
C PRO A 21 -35.02 16.14 27.67
N ALA A 22 -34.39 16.68 26.63
CA ALA A 22 -34.61 16.24 25.25
C ALA A 22 -34.25 14.74 25.10
N PRO A 23 -34.99 13.99 24.28
CA PRO A 23 -34.70 12.59 24.05
C PRO A 23 -33.28 12.46 23.43
N ARG A 24 -32.42 11.68 24.07
CA ARG A 24 -31.07 11.34 23.60
C ARG A 24 -31.22 10.58 22.28
N LEU A 25 -30.73 11.18 21.19
CA LEU A 25 -30.53 10.47 19.93
C LEU A 25 -29.32 9.57 20.12
N PRO A 26 -29.39 8.28 19.73
CA PRO A 26 -28.24 7.38 19.81
C PRO A 26 -27.11 7.87 18.89
N ALA A 27 -25.86 7.65 19.31
CA ALA A 27 -24.65 7.90 18.56
C ALA A 27 -24.82 7.36 17.13
N ARG A 28 -24.56 8.22 16.15
CA ARG A 28 -24.77 7.92 14.73
C ARG A 28 -23.71 6.95 14.26
N TYR A 29 -24.04 5.67 14.20
CA TYR A 29 -23.45 4.76 13.24
C TYR A 29 -24.01 5.21 11.88
N ILE A 30 -23.18 5.80 11.04
CA ILE A 30 -23.59 6.16 9.68
C ILE A 30 -23.61 4.85 8.90
N ALA A 31 -24.77 4.23 8.82
CA ALA A 31 -25.03 3.25 7.78
C ALA A 31 -24.95 4.01 6.46
N GLY A 32 -23.94 3.74 5.69
CA GLY A 32 -23.93 4.16 4.30
C GLY A 32 -25.16 3.59 3.61
N PRO A 33 -25.63 4.21 2.50
CA PRO A 33 -26.78 3.70 1.77
C PRO A 33 -26.54 2.23 1.47
N THR A 34 -27.57 1.41 1.59
CA THR A 34 -27.55 -0.02 1.29
C THR A 34 -26.98 -0.24 -0.09
N MET A 35 -25.67 -0.43 -0.14
CA MET A 35 -25.00 -0.75 -1.39
C MET A 35 -25.31 -2.19 -1.77
N THR A 36 -25.95 -2.32 -2.89
CA THR A 36 -25.94 -3.58 -3.60
C THR A 36 -24.51 -4.06 -3.71
N LYS A 37 -24.24 -5.19 -3.15
CA LYS A 37 -23.03 -5.93 -2.75
C LYS A 37 -21.70 -5.74 -3.51
N SER A 38 -21.41 -4.63 -4.22
CA SER A 38 -20.27 -4.68 -5.14
C SER A 38 -19.36 -3.44 -5.23
N THR A 39 -19.72 -2.24 -4.84
CA THR A 39 -19.12 -1.12 -5.57
C THR A 39 -18.19 -0.18 -4.81
N THR A 40 -18.27 -0.03 -3.50
CA THR A 40 -17.46 1.00 -2.78
C THR A 40 -16.22 0.46 -2.07
N ILE A 41 -16.17 -0.83 -1.80
CA ILE A 41 -14.99 -1.49 -1.21
C ILE A 41 -13.81 -1.56 -2.20
N ILE A 42 -14.07 -1.41 -3.50
CA ILE A 42 -13.08 -1.65 -4.58
C ILE A 42 -12.03 -0.53 -4.69
N GLY A 43 -12.35 0.71 -4.44
CA GLY A 43 -11.39 1.82 -4.57
C GLY A 43 -10.23 1.74 -3.56
N PHE A 44 -10.52 1.42 -2.30
CA PHE A 44 -9.49 1.26 -1.25
C PHE A 44 -8.82 -0.12 -1.30
N LEU A 45 -9.56 -1.18 -1.70
CA LEU A 45 -9.02 -2.53 -1.85
C LEU A 45 -8.12 -2.69 -3.08
N LEU A 46 -8.31 -1.92 -4.16
CA LEU A 46 -7.42 -2.03 -5.32
C LEU A 46 -5.98 -1.60 -5.02
N SER A 47 -5.76 -0.66 -4.11
CA SER A 47 -4.39 -0.39 -3.62
C SER A 47 -3.82 -1.57 -2.82
N PHE A 48 -4.68 -2.41 -2.23
CA PHE A 48 -4.31 -3.56 -1.39
C PHE A 48 -4.31 -4.89 -2.16
N ILE A 49 -5.30 -5.10 -3.06
CA ILE A 49 -5.48 -6.37 -3.79
C ILE A 49 -4.46 -6.51 -4.93
N LEU A 50 -4.03 -5.39 -5.55
CA LEU A 50 -2.93 -5.41 -6.51
C LEU A 50 -1.57 -5.70 -5.84
N GLY A 51 -1.51 -5.62 -4.52
CA GLY A 51 -0.34 -5.97 -3.71
C GLY A 51 -0.35 -7.37 -3.07
N MET A 52 -1.51 -8.01 -2.87
CA MET A 52 -1.63 -9.27 -2.11
C MET A 52 -2.11 -10.49 -2.91
N GLY A 53 -2.20 -10.40 -4.22
CA GLY A 53 -2.92 -11.35 -5.06
C GLY A 53 -2.14 -12.53 -5.62
N PHE A 54 -1.08 -13.05 -4.97
CA PHE A 54 -0.42 -14.25 -5.49
C PHE A 54 0.14 -15.17 -4.39
N VAL A 55 -0.69 -15.59 -3.46
CA VAL A 55 -0.43 -16.83 -2.70
C VAL A 55 -1.78 -17.42 -2.37
N TRP A 56 -2.25 -18.38 -3.16
CA TRP A 56 -3.10 -19.52 -2.80
C TRP A 56 -3.75 -20.11 -4.05
N VAL A 57 -3.05 -20.97 -4.76
CA VAL A 57 -3.62 -22.15 -5.41
C VAL A 57 -2.53 -23.22 -5.47
N ILE A 58 -2.37 -23.98 -4.43
CA ILE A 58 -1.99 -25.39 -4.55
C ILE A 58 -2.81 -26.12 -3.50
N GLY A 59 -3.69 -26.99 -3.96
CA GLY A 59 -4.35 -27.95 -3.10
C GLY A 59 -5.74 -28.32 -3.55
N GLN A 60 -5.81 -29.30 -4.37
CA GLN A 60 -6.63 -30.49 -4.44
C GLN A 60 -7.45 -30.68 -5.71
N GLY A 61 -7.07 -31.71 -6.42
CA GLY A 61 -7.96 -32.75 -6.84
C GLY A 61 -8.10 -33.00 -8.34
N GLY A 62 -7.52 -34.10 -8.81
CA GLY A 62 -8.13 -34.91 -9.87
C GLY A 62 -7.34 -35.05 -11.15
N GLY A 63 -6.55 -36.08 -11.21
CA GLY A 63 -6.25 -37.02 -12.26
C GLY A 63 -6.17 -36.61 -13.72
N GLY A 64 -5.01 -36.83 -14.33
CA GLY A 64 -4.90 -36.98 -15.77
C GLY A 64 -3.49 -36.73 -16.31
N ALA A 65 -2.76 -37.83 -16.46
CA ALA A 65 -1.66 -38.07 -17.40
C ALA A 65 -0.44 -37.17 -17.45
N SER A 66 0.62 -37.73 -16.96
CA SER A 66 2.05 -37.45 -17.14
C SER A 66 2.47 -36.90 -18.49
N ALA A 67 3.17 -35.78 -18.43
CA ALA A 67 4.37 -35.56 -19.23
C ALA A 67 5.41 -35.00 -18.25
N SER A 68 6.24 -35.88 -17.72
CA SER A 68 7.49 -35.53 -17.01
C SER A 68 8.44 -34.90 -18.02
N ALA A 69 8.42 -33.58 -18.10
CA ALA A 69 9.60 -32.83 -18.52
C ALA A 69 10.44 -32.62 -17.26
N THR A 70 11.43 -33.46 -17.07
CA THR A 70 12.57 -33.21 -16.19
C THR A 70 13.21 -31.93 -16.67
N ALA A 71 12.89 -30.81 -15.98
CA ALA A 71 13.70 -29.61 -16.07
C ALA A 71 15.00 -29.93 -15.36
N GLU A 72 15.99 -30.40 -16.14
CA GLU A 72 17.39 -30.37 -15.74
C GLU A 72 17.71 -28.91 -15.39
N SER A 73 17.97 -28.67 -14.12
CA SER A 73 18.47 -27.42 -13.60
C SER A 73 19.79 -27.13 -14.33
N ALA A 74 19.75 -26.30 -15.35
CA ALA A 74 20.93 -25.75 -15.98
C ALA A 74 21.71 -25.00 -14.89
N LYS A 75 22.82 -25.56 -14.44
CA LYS A 75 23.76 -24.91 -13.50
C LYS A 75 24.23 -23.62 -14.18
N SER A 76 23.87 -22.47 -13.58
CA SER A 76 24.37 -21.19 -14.04
C SER A 76 25.90 -21.19 -13.92
N GLU A 77 26.59 -20.80 -14.98
CA GLU A 77 27.99 -20.40 -14.85
C GLU A 77 28.02 -19.17 -13.96
N GLY A 78 28.71 -19.28 -12.80
CA GLY A 78 28.67 -18.26 -11.76
C GLY A 78 29.01 -16.85 -12.29
N MET A 79 28.49 -15.84 -11.63
CA MET A 79 28.67 -14.43 -11.99
C MET A 79 30.13 -14.00 -11.75
N GLY A 80 30.96 -14.08 -12.79
CA GLY A 80 32.33 -13.55 -12.81
C GLY A 80 32.33 -12.01 -12.97
N ALA A 81 33.55 -11.44 -13.06
CA ALA A 81 33.70 -10.01 -13.37
C ALA A 81 33.02 -9.65 -14.70
N ALA A 82 32.28 -8.56 -14.71
CA ALA A 82 31.57 -8.08 -15.89
C ALA A 82 32.53 -7.69 -17.02
N ASN A 83 32.08 -7.83 -18.27
CA ASN A 83 32.82 -7.43 -19.46
C ASN A 83 32.96 -5.89 -19.57
N ALA A 84 33.95 -5.41 -20.26
CA ALA A 84 34.08 -3.98 -20.54
C ALA A 84 32.84 -3.49 -21.33
N GLY A 85 32.24 -2.39 -20.88
CA GLY A 85 31.03 -1.84 -21.48
C GLY A 85 29.73 -2.52 -21.06
N ALA A 86 29.76 -3.44 -20.07
CA ALA A 86 28.59 -4.06 -19.50
C ALA A 86 27.63 -3.01 -18.89
N VAL A 87 26.35 -3.22 -19.09
CA VAL A 87 25.30 -2.38 -18.45
C VAL A 87 25.26 -2.66 -16.96
N LYS A 88 25.35 -1.62 -16.15
CA LYS A 88 25.22 -1.73 -14.70
C LYS A 88 23.77 -1.90 -14.32
N VAL A 89 23.47 -2.94 -13.51
CA VAL A 89 22.13 -3.25 -13.04
C VAL A 89 22.19 -3.47 -11.54
N ASP A 90 21.65 -2.53 -10.76
CA ASP A 90 21.52 -2.64 -9.31
C ASP A 90 20.06 -2.94 -8.95
N LEU A 91 19.83 -4.05 -8.28
CA LEU A 91 18.53 -4.47 -7.76
C LEU A 91 18.49 -4.28 -6.25
N PHE A 92 17.73 -3.29 -5.77
CA PHE A 92 17.56 -3.01 -4.35
C PHE A 92 16.33 -3.74 -3.81
N VAL A 93 16.55 -4.59 -2.81
CA VAL A 93 15.51 -5.46 -2.23
C VAL A 93 15.54 -5.48 -0.70
N MET A 94 14.59 -6.19 -0.15
CA MET A 94 14.53 -6.65 1.24
C MET A 94 14.33 -8.16 1.19
N SER A 95 15.19 -8.95 1.84
CA SER A 95 15.22 -10.42 1.68
C SER A 95 13.95 -11.14 2.15
N GLN A 96 13.14 -10.50 3.00
CA GLN A 96 11.83 -11.02 3.42
C GLN A 96 10.64 -10.36 2.69
N CYS A 97 10.90 -9.52 1.67
CA CYS A 97 9.85 -8.89 0.89
C CYS A 97 9.42 -9.80 -0.28
N PRO A 98 8.14 -10.24 -0.35
CA PRO A 98 7.66 -11.09 -1.45
C PRO A 98 7.88 -10.48 -2.84
N TYR A 99 7.78 -9.16 -2.95
CA TYR A 99 7.99 -8.45 -4.21
C TYR A 99 9.46 -8.35 -4.61
N GLY A 100 10.36 -8.28 -3.61
CA GLY A 100 11.81 -8.38 -3.81
C GLY A 100 12.17 -9.76 -4.38
N VAL A 101 11.70 -10.82 -3.73
CA VAL A 101 11.90 -12.21 -4.14
C VAL A 101 11.36 -12.45 -5.57
N GLN A 102 10.20 -11.92 -5.92
CA GLN A 102 9.67 -12.02 -7.28
C GLN A 102 10.57 -11.33 -8.31
N ALA A 103 11.16 -10.19 -7.97
CA ALA A 103 12.09 -9.50 -8.86
C ALA A 103 13.38 -10.29 -9.01
N GLU A 104 13.96 -10.82 -7.93
CA GLU A 104 15.13 -11.68 -7.99
C GLU A 104 14.87 -12.90 -8.88
N GLN A 105 13.69 -13.50 -8.77
CA GLN A 105 13.29 -14.63 -9.60
C GLN A 105 13.21 -14.26 -11.10
N ALA A 106 12.70 -13.05 -11.41
CA ALA A 106 12.67 -12.56 -12.79
C ALA A 106 14.08 -12.30 -13.35
N PHE A 107 15.05 -11.97 -12.49
CA PHE A 107 16.44 -11.78 -12.89
C PHE A 107 17.18 -13.09 -13.14
N VAL A 108 16.67 -14.26 -12.77
CA VAL A 108 17.31 -15.55 -13.07
C VAL A 108 17.51 -15.71 -14.58
N ASP A 109 16.44 -15.55 -15.36
CA ASP A 109 16.51 -15.66 -16.83
C ASP A 109 17.38 -14.57 -17.45
N VAL A 110 17.37 -13.35 -16.87
CA VAL A 110 18.21 -12.23 -17.32
C VAL A 110 19.68 -12.55 -17.13
N VAL A 111 20.05 -13.00 -15.93
CA VAL A 111 21.43 -13.36 -15.59
C VAL A 111 21.92 -14.54 -16.44
N GLN A 112 21.07 -15.56 -16.63
CA GLN A 112 21.42 -16.69 -17.52
C GLN A 112 21.67 -16.26 -18.96
N LYS A 113 20.86 -15.31 -19.48
CA LYS A 113 20.98 -14.85 -20.87
C LYS A 113 22.14 -13.89 -21.11
N PHE A 114 22.40 -12.99 -20.17
CA PHE A 114 23.39 -11.93 -20.31
C PHE A 114 24.76 -12.29 -19.73
N GLY A 115 24.79 -13.13 -18.68
CA GLY A 115 26.04 -13.53 -18.03
C GLY A 115 26.90 -12.32 -17.66
N ARG A 116 28.09 -12.26 -18.21
CA ARG A 116 29.07 -11.18 -17.96
C ARG A 116 28.87 -9.91 -18.80
N ASP A 117 27.85 -9.89 -19.67
CA ASP A 117 27.52 -8.69 -20.44
C ASP A 117 26.74 -7.65 -19.56
N ILE A 118 26.36 -8.01 -18.35
CA ILE A 118 25.82 -7.09 -17.34
C ILE A 118 26.68 -7.10 -16.08
N ASP A 119 26.81 -5.94 -15.43
CA ASP A 119 27.31 -5.82 -14.04
C ASP A 119 26.08 -5.80 -13.10
N PHE A 120 25.63 -7.02 -12.75
CA PHE A 120 24.45 -7.20 -11.91
C PHE A 120 24.83 -7.31 -10.44
N ARG A 121 24.14 -6.55 -9.59
CA ARG A 121 24.29 -6.54 -8.13
C ARG A 121 22.92 -6.52 -7.44
N VAL A 122 22.85 -7.25 -6.33
CA VAL A 122 21.74 -7.11 -5.38
C VAL A 122 22.21 -6.23 -4.22
N GLU A 123 21.41 -5.25 -3.88
CA GLU A 123 21.65 -4.33 -2.77
C GLU A 123 20.44 -4.34 -1.84
N PHE A 124 20.63 -3.97 -0.59
CA PHE A 124 19.58 -4.11 0.42
C PHE A 124 19.04 -2.77 0.87
N ILE A 125 17.74 -2.75 1.21
CA ILE A 125 17.04 -1.58 1.73
C ILE A 125 16.88 -1.73 3.25
N GLY A 126 17.38 -0.77 3.99
CA GLY A 126 17.31 -0.72 5.44
C GLY A 126 17.93 0.56 5.96
N LYS A 127 18.29 0.60 7.24
CA LYS A 127 18.86 1.76 7.90
C LYS A 127 19.97 1.35 8.86
N GLN A 128 21.04 2.11 8.87
CA GLN A 128 22.01 2.10 9.96
C GLN A 128 21.68 3.24 10.92
N ASN A 129 21.49 2.93 12.20
CA ASN A 129 21.25 3.91 13.24
C ASN A 129 22.56 4.59 13.69
N PRO A 130 22.50 5.74 14.38
CA PRO A 130 23.69 6.44 14.88
C PRO A 130 24.57 5.61 15.82
N ASP A 131 24.00 4.63 16.52
CA ASP A 131 24.71 3.69 17.40
C ASP A 131 25.37 2.53 16.64
N GLY A 132 25.28 2.52 15.30
CA GLY A 132 25.82 1.47 14.43
C GLY A 132 24.90 0.27 14.23
N THR A 133 23.76 0.19 14.90
CA THR A 133 22.81 -0.91 14.74
C THR A 133 22.14 -0.86 13.36
N LEU A 134 21.92 -2.03 12.76
CA LEU A 134 21.25 -2.18 11.47
C LEU A 134 19.79 -2.57 11.68
N THR A 135 18.90 -1.94 10.95
CA THR A 135 17.46 -2.21 11.00
C THR A 135 16.88 -2.39 9.60
N ALA A 136 15.86 -3.22 9.50
CA ALA A 136 15.14 -3.51 8.26
C ALA A 136 13.62 -3.53 8.52
N MET A 137 12.82 -3.42 7.46
CA MET A 137 11.37 -3.27 7.57
C MET A 137 10.70 -4.48 8.24
N HIS A 138 11.16 -5.71 7.94
CA HIS A 138 10.60 -6.94 8.48
C HIS A 138 11.34 -7.45 9.74
N GLY A 139 12.19 -6.59 10.33
CA GLY A 139 12.82 -6.85 11.62
C GLY A 139 14.20 -7.52 11.57
N PRO A 140 14.69 -8.02 12.73
CA PRO A 140 16.06 -8.51 12.86
C PRO A 140 16.37 -9.77 12.03
N ASN A 141 15.38 -10.59 11.74
CA ASN A 141 15.55 -11.76 10.88
C ASN A 141 15.89 -11.38 9.45
N GLU A 142 15.27 -10.31 8.93
CA GLU A 142 15.61 -9.76 7.62
C GLU A 142 17.03 -9.19 7.60
N VAL A 143 17.44 -8.47 8.64
CA VAL A 143 18.83 -7.98 8.76
C VAL A 143 19.82 -9.13 8.64
N LYS A 144 19.59 -10.24 9.35
CA LYS A 144 20.46 -11.42 9.30
C LYS A 144 20.46 -12.09 7.93
N GLY A 145 19.30 -12.18 7.28
CA GLY A 145 19.17 -12.68 5.91
C GLY A 145 19.93 -11.81 4.91
N ASN A 146 19.76 -10.48 4.98
CA ASN A 146 20.49 -9.53 4.14
C ASN A 146 22.01 -9.64 4.32
N ILE A 147 22.48 -9.82 5.58
CA ILE A 147 23.92 -10.07 5.87
C ILE A 147 24.39 -11.35 5.17
N ALA A 148 23.64 -12.44 5.27
CA ALA A 148 24.00 -13.71 4.65
C ALA A 148 24.10 -13.57 3.12
N GLN A 149 23.17 -12.88 2.49
CA GLN A 149 23.22 -12.63 1.04
C GLN A 149 24.41 -11.73 0.65
N ALA A 150 24.70 -10.69 1.43
CA ALA A 150 25.87 -9.84 1.21
C ALA A 150 27.19 -10.62 1.35
N CYS A 151 27.27 -11.51 2.32
CA CYS A 151 28.43 -12.40 2.49
C CYS A 151 28.59 -13.38 1.31
N ALA A 152 27.49 -13.97 0.84
CA ALA A 152 27.53 -14.86 -0.33
C ALA A 152 28.04 -14.14 -1.57
N MET A 153 27.58 -12.90 -1.82
CA MET A 153 28.05 -12.07 -2.94
C MET A 153 29.55 -11.78 -2.87
N LYS A 154 30.11 -11.64 -1.68
CA LYS A 154 31.55 -11.44 -1.49
C LYS A 154 32.36 -12.71 -1.71
N LEU A 155 31.83 -13.85 -1.25
CA LEU A 155 32.59 -15.10 -1.12
C LEU A 155 32.54 -15.99 -2.36
N SER A 156 31.55 -15.83 -3.23
CA SER A 156 31.33 -16.76 -4.34
C SER A 156 30.75 -16.08 -5.58
N ASN A 157 31.14 -16.54 -6.76
CA ASN A 157 30.48 -16.18 -8.01
C ASN A 157 29.10 -16.86 -8.18
N LYS A 158 28.76 -17.84 -7.32
CA LYS A 158 27.45 -18.52 -7.27
C LYS A 158 26.50 -17.89 -6.26
N TRP A 159 26.76 -16.66 -5.89
CA TRP A 159 25.95 -15.96 -4.87
C TRP A 159 24.48 -15.83 -5.27
N PHE A 160 24.18 -15.78 -6.58
CA PHE A 160 22.80 -15.66 -7.01
C PHE A 160 22.02 -16.98 -6.88
N ASP A 161 22.70 -18.11 -7.07
CA ASP A 161 22.15 -19.45 -6.75
C ASP A 161 21.85 -19.57 -5.26
N PHE A 162 22.73 -19.02 -4.40
CA PHE A 162 22.50 -18.94 -2.95
C PHE A 162 21.25 -18.15 -2.61
N ILE A 163 21.05 -16.95 -3.21
CA ILE A 163 19.84 -16.14 -3.03
C ILE A 163 18.60 -16.93 -3.50
N GLY A 164 18.68 -17.57 -4.66
CA GLY A 164 17.60 -18.43 -5.17
C GLY A 164 17.22 -19.58 -4.23
N CYS A 165 18.20 -20.19 -3.56
CA CYS A 165 17.95 -21.19 -2.51
C CYS A 165 17.21 -20.57 -1.33
N GLN A 166 17.69 -19.45 -0.78
CA GLN A 166 17.03 -18.77 0.36
C GLN A 166 15.60 -18.36 0.05
N ASN A 167 15.33 -17.94 -1.17
CA ASN A 167 14.02 -17.50 -1.65
C ASN A 167 12.96 -18.60 -1.66
N LYS A 168 13.36 -19.89 -1.67
CA LYS A 168 12.43 -21.02 -1.51
C LYS A 168 11.67 -20.94 -0.18
N ASN A 169 12.30 -20.35 0.86
CA ASN A 169 11.65 -20.04 2.14
C ASN A 169 12.15 -18.71 2.70
N MET A 170 11.67 -17.61 2.12
CA MET A 170 12.11 -16.25 2.48
C MET A 170 11.85 -15.86 3.94
N LYS A 171 10.93 -16.54 4.64
CA LYS A 171 10.68 -16.27 6.06
C LYS A 171 11.81 -16.74 6.95
N GLU A 172 12.56 -17.72 6.48
CA GLU A 172 13.65 -18.38 7.21
C GLU A 172 15.06 -17.99 6.71
N VAL A 173 15.19 -16.86 5.99
CA VAL A 173 16.49 -16.38 5.47
C VAL A 173 17.56 -16.21 6.56
N HIS A 174 17.13 -16.03 7.81
CA HIS A 174 18.00 -15.87 8.96
C HIS A 174 18.59 -17.21 9.51
N THR A 175 18.03 -18.34 9.09
CA THR A 175 18.42 -19.70 9.55
C THR A 175 18.78 -20.63 8.40
N ASN A 176 18.22 -20.47 7.20
CA ASN A 176 18.44 -21.36 6.06
C ASN A 176 19.77 -21.12 5.32
N TRP A 177 20.54 -20.12 5.72
CA TRP A 177 21.74 -19.68 4.99
C TRP A 177 22.85 -20.74 4.99
N GLU A 178 22.98 -21.57 6.05
CA GLU A 178 23.98 -22.64 6.11
C GLU A 178 23.72 -23.70 5.03
N ALA A 179 22.47 -24.16 4.95
CA ALA A 179 22.06 -25.13 3.94
C ALA A 179 22.21 -24.57 2.51
N CYS A 180 21.84 -23.32 2.30
CA CYS A 180 21.97 -22.65 1.00
C CYS A 180 23.43 -22.39 0.63
N ALA A 181 24.31 -22.12 1.58
CA ALA A 181 25.74 -22.01 1.33
C ALA A 181 26.33 -23.36 0.85
N ALA A 182 25.92 -24.46 1.49
CA ALA A 182 26.32 -25.79 1.06
C ALA A 182 25.80 -26.12 -0.35
N GLU A 183 24.53 -25.82 -0.67
CA GLU A 183 23.93 -26.01 -2.01
C GLU A 183 24.70 -25.22 -3.08
N ALA A 184 25.08 -23.96 -2.78
CA ALA A 184 25.83 -23.10 -3.69
C ALA A 184 27.34 -23.38 -3.71
N GLY A 185 27.83 -24.31 -2.87
CA GLY A 185 29.26 -24.65 -2.77
C GLY A 185 30.13 -23.53 -2.17
N ILE A 186 29.55 -22.72 -1.28
CA ILE A 186 30.27 -21.68 -0.53
C ILE A 186 30.88 -22.31 0.71
N PRO A 187 32.20 -22.13 1.00
CA PRO A 187 32.83 -22.71 2.17
C PRO A 187 32.15 -22.28 3.48
N ALA A 188 31.68 -23.25 4.25
CA ALA A 188 30.85 -23.03 5.44
C ALA A 188 31.57 -22.19 6.51
N ASP A 189 32.86 -22.43 6.73
CA ASP A 189 33.70 -21.69 7.67
C ASP A 189 33.79 -20.19 7.31
N LYS A 190 34.02 -19.88 6.04
CA LYS A 190 34.10 -18.52 5.55
C LYS A 190 32.74 -17.81 5.60
N MET A 191 31.68 -18.58 5.25
CA MET A 191 30.33 -18.04 5.33
C MET A 191 29.93 -17.71 6.76
N ALA A 192 30.16 -18.63 7.71
CA ALA A 192 29.89 -18.43 9.13
C ALA A 192 30.70 -17.26 9.73
N ALA A 193 31.98 -17.15 9.39
CA ALA A 193 32.84 -16.05 9.84
C ALA A 193 32.31 -14.70 9.35
N CYS A 194 31.88 -14.59 8.10
CA CYS A 194 31.30 -13.36 7.56
C CYS A 194 29.94 -13.04 8.19
N VAL A 195 29.01 -14.01 8.22
CA VAL A 195 27.63 -13.79 8.71
C VAL A 195 27.58 -13.39 10.18
N ASN A 196 28.42 -14.02 11.01
CA ASN A 196 28.45 -13.78 12.45
C ASN A 196 29.47 -12.71 12.88
N GLY A 197 30.33 -12.26 11.96
CA GLY A 197 31.36 -11.26 12.21
C GLY A 197 30.95 -9.83 11.89
N ASP A 198 31.88 -8.91 12.09
CA ASP A 198 31.67 -7.51 11.76
C ASP A 198 31.73 -7.23 10.25
N GLU A 199 32.40 -8.08 9.49
CA GLU A 199 32.50 -7.97 8.05
C GLU A 199 31.12 -7.98 7.38
N GLY A 200 30.26 -8.93 7.72
CA GLY A 200 28.90 -9.00 7.18
C GLY A 200 28.06 -7.76 7.52
N LYS A 201 28.21 -7.23 8.73
CA LYS A 201 27.56 -5.98 9.13
C LYS A 201 28.05 -4.78 8.30
N GLN A 202 29.35 -4.71 8.04
CA GLN A 202 29.95 -3.64 7.23
C GLN A 202 29.49 -3.71 5.77
N LEU A 203 29.42 -4.91 5.19
CA LEU A 203 28.89 -5.14 3.84
C LEU A 203 27.44 -4.64 3.76
N LEU A 204 26.61 -5.01 4.72
CA LEU A 204 25.22 -4.60 4.73
C LEU A 204 25.06 -3.09 4.97
N ALA A 205 25.84 -2.49 5.87
CA ALA A 205 25.84 -1.05 6.09
C ALA A 205 26.20 -0.28 4.81
N THR A 206 27.18 -0.78 4.05
CA THR A 206 27.58 -0.21 2.75
C THR A 206 26.42 -0.28 1.76
N SER A 207 25.71 -1.40 1.71
CA SER A 207 24.55 -1.60 0.85
C SER A 207 23.38 -0.68 1.22
N TYR A 208 23.09 -0.53 2.51
CA TYR A 208 22.08 0.41 2.99
C TYR A 208 22.39 1.85 2.61
N LYS A 209 23.67 2.26 2.72
CA LYS A 209 24.11 3.58 2.29
C LYS A 209 23.87 3.81 0.79
N LYS A 210 24.20 2.84 -0.05
CA LYS A 210 23.91 2.92 -1.50
C LYS A 210 22.40 3.05 -1.77
N ALA A 211 21.57 2.29 -1.05
CA ALA A 211 20.12 2.37 -1.18
C ALA A 211 19.60 3.78 -0.83
N GLU A 212 20.15 4.40 0.23
CA GLU A 212 19.82 5.76 0.63
C GLU A 212 20.25 6.78 -0.43
N GLU A 213 21.49 6.68 -0.94
CA GLU A 213 22.06 7.57 -1.97
C GLU A 213 21.22 7.62 -3.25
N VAL A 214 20.66 6.49 -3.68
CA VAL A 214 19.80 6.42 -4.88
C VAL A 214 18.30 6.61 -4.56
N GLY A 215 17.96 6.83 -3.29
CA GLY A 215 16.56 6.97 -2.86
C GLY A 215 15.72 5.71 -2.99
N ALA A 216 16.32 4.52 -2.88
CA ALA A 216 15.62 3.24 -2.89
C ALA A 216 14.91 3.01 -1.55
N ARG A 217 13.60 3.31 -1.49
CA ARG A 217 12.77 3.19 -0.28
C ARG A 217 11.78 2.03 -0.33
N GLY A 218 11.64 1.36 -1.47
CA GLY A 218 10.68 0.26 -1.68
C GLY A 218 11.33 -0.91 -2.40
N SER A 219 11.05 -2.11 -1.94
CA SER A 219 11.51 -3.37 -2.53
C SER A 219 10.47 -3.88 -3.55
N PRO A 220 10.87 -4.19 -4.81
CA PRO A 220 12.16 -3.91 -5.40
C PRO A 220 12.28 -2.47 -5.94
N THR A 221 13.48 -1.90 -5.92
CA THR A 221 13.89 -0.78 -6.76
C THR A 221 14.97 -1.26 -7.71
N ILE A 222 14.82 -1.01 -9.01
CA ILE A 222 15.75 -1.46 -10.06
C ILE A 222 16.40 -0.21 -10.68
N MET A 223 17.72 -0.21 -10.74
CA MET A 223 18.49 0.84 -11.40
C MET A 223 19.25 0.23 -12.59
N ILE A 224 19.18 0.87 -13.76
CA ILE A 224 19.91 0.49 -14.97
C ILE A 224 20.78 1.69 -15.35
N ASN A 225 22.09 1.53 -15.34
CA ASN A 225 23.07 2.61 -15.54
C ASN A 225 22.78 3.84 -14.64
N GLY A 226 22.40 3.61 -13.38
CA GLY A 226 22.07 4.67 -12.44
C GLY A 226 20.72 5.35 -12.64
N GLN A 227 19.92 4.92 -13.62
CA GLN A 227 18.56 5.42 -13.86
C GLN A 227 17.52 4.45 -13.30
N LYS A 228 16.52 4.97 -12.57
CA LYS A 228 15.46 4.15 -12.01
C LYS A 228 14.57 3.57 -13.10
N HIS A 229 14.51 2.25 -13.18
CA HIS A 229 13.61 1.54 -14.08
C HIS A 229 12.17 1.64 -13.58
N GLN A 230 11.27 2.11 -14.44
CA GLN A 230 9.84 2.27 -14.14
C GLN A 230 8.94 1.36 -14.99
N GLY A 231 9.55 0.52 -15.85
CA GLY A 231 8.84 -0.39 -16.74
C GLY A 231 8.39 -1.69 -16.08
N GLY A 232 7.94 -2.63 -16.92
CA GLY A 232 7.60 -3.99 -16.52
C GLY A 232 8.78 -4.72 -15.88
N ARG A 233 8.47 -5.70 -15.04
CA ARG A 233 9.48 -6.49 -14.30
C ARG A 233 9.54 -7.94 -14.75
N ARG A 234 8.88 -8.29 -15.87
CA ARG A 234 9.01 -9.60 -16.46
C ARG A 234 10.42 -9.76 -17.05
N PRO A 235 10.97 -10.97 -17.13
CA PRO A 235 12.31 -11.18 -17.69
C PRO A 235 12.52 -10.46 -19.03
N ALA A 236 11.60 -10.61 -19.99
CA ALA A 236 11.70 -9.94 -21.28
C ALA A 236 11.66 -8.40 -21.21
N ASP A 237 10.94 -7.82 -20.25
CA ASP A 237 10.89 -6.37 -20.05
C ASP A 237 12.21 -5.84 -19.51
N LEU A 238 12.78 -6.56 -18.53
CA LEU A 238 14.10 -6.25 -17.97
C LEU A 238 15.19 -6.40 -19.02
N MET A 239 15.18 -7.48 -19.82
CA MET A 239 16.11 -7.71 -20.91
C MET A 239 16.07 -6.57 -21.92
N ARG A 240 14.88 -6.10 -22.33
CA ARG A 240 14.75 -4.94 -23.25
C ARG A 240 15.29 -3.67 -22.62
N ALA A 241 14.97 -3.41 -21.35
CA ALA A 241 15.46 -2.22 -20.64
C ALA A 241 17.00 -2.23 -20.55
N ILE A 242 17.61 -3.39 -20.27
CA ILE A 242 19.06 -3.59 -20.25
C ILE A 242 19.64 -3.34 -21.64
N CYS A 243 19.04 -3.91 -22.69
CA CYS A 243 19.50 -3.72 -24.06
C CYS A 243 19.42 -2.27 -24.54
N ASN A 244 18.51 -1.49 -23.99
CA ASN A 244 18.44 -0.06 -24.25
C ASN A 244 19.49 0.75 -23.45
N GLY A 245 20.10 0.14 -22.44
CA GLY A 245 21.15 0.75 -21.63
C GLY A 245 22.55 0.71 -22.28
N TYR A 246 22.75 -0.08 -23.34
CA TYR A 246 24.01 -0.11 -24.04
C TYR A 246 24.19 1.15 -24.91
N SER A 247 25.32 1.84 -24.75
CA SER A 247 25.68 3.02 -25.56
C SER A 247 26.45 2.68 -26.86
N GLY A 248 26.90 1.44 -26.96
CA GLY A 248 27.67 0.93 -28.12
C GLY A 248 27.02 -0.30 -28.75
N GLN A 249 27.89 -1.21 -29.25
CA GLN A 249 27.42 -2.47 -29.81
C GLN A 249 26.72 -3.30 -28.74
N LYS A 250 25.48 -3.70 -29.04
CA LYS A 250 24.69 -4.57 -28.13
C LYS A 250 25.20 -6.01 -28.19
N PRO A 251 25.26 -6.73 -27.05
CA PRO A 251 25.65 -8.14 -27.06
C PRO A 251 24.62 -9.01 -27.79
N ALA A 252 25.02 -10.21 -28.17
CA ALA A 252 24.12 -11.18 -28.79
C ALA A 252 22.91 -11.53 -27.95
N ALA A 253 23.04 -11.41 -26.61
CA ALA A 253 21.93 -11.58 -25.67
C ALA A 253 20.75 -10.64 -25.93
N CYS A 254 20.96 -9.51 -26.61
CA CYS A 254 19.88 -8.59 -27.00
C CYS A 254 19.11 -9.04 -28.26
N ASN A 255 19.60 -10.06 -28.98
CA ASN A 255 18.86 -10.64 -30.07
C ASN A 255 17.75 -11.56 -29.51
N ASP A 256 16.70 -11.74 -30.28
CA ASP A 256 15.62 -12.71 -29.99
C ASP A 256 14.87 -12.47 -28.65
N ILE A 257 14.80 -11.22 -28.19
CA ILE A 257 13.93 -10.85 -27.09
C ILE A 257 12.52 -10.62 -27.67
N PRO A 258 11.49 -11.41 -27.28
CA PRO A 258 10.15 -11.26 -27.82
C PRO A 258 9.60 -9.85 -27.63
N GLU A 259 9.02 -9.26 -28.68
CA GLU A 259 8.32 -7.98 -28.53
C GLU A 259 7.07 -8.17 -27.66
N SER A 260 6.86 -7.23 -26.76
CA SER A 260 5.62 -7.22 -25.96
C SER A 260 4.47 -6.64 -26.78
N PRO A 261 3.29 -7.24 -26.70
CA PRO A 261 2.11 -6.70 -27.33
C PRO A 261 1.86 -5.24 -26.91
N LYS A 262 1.50 -4.37 -27.85
CA LYS A 262 1.03 -3.03 -27.54
C LYS A 262 -0.34 -3.13 -26.87
N VAL A 263 -0.49 -2.47 -25.73
CA VAL A 263 -1.75 -2.38 -25.00
C VAL A 263 -2.19 -0.92 -24.93
N ASN A 264 -3.29 -0.60 -25.57
CA ASN A 264 -3.85 0.75 -25.51
C ASN A 264 -4.58 0.94 -24.18
N VAL A 265 -4.27 2.02 -23.51
CA VAL A 265 -4.88 2.38 -22.23
C VAL A 265 -5.24 3.85 -22.25
N THR A 266 -6.52 4.14 -22.14
CA THR A 266 -6.98 5.51 -21.94
C THR A 266 -7.15 5.76 -20.44
N ILE A 267 -6.48 6.80 -19.93
CA ILE A 267 -6.67 7.28 -18.58
C ILE A 267 -7.69 8.43 -18.66
N LEU A 268 -8.86 8.20 -18.08
CA LEU A 268 -9.89 9.22 -17.96
C LEU A 268 -9.74 9.93 -16.61
N SER A 269 -9.58 11.23 -16.62
CA SER A 269 -9.42 12.09 -15.45
C SER A 269 -10.34 13.30 -15.53
N ASP A 270 -10.33 14.15 -14.51
CA ASP A 270 -11.06 15.40 -14.47
C ASP A 270 -10.16 16.48 -13.87
N LYS A 271 -9.84 17.52 -14.63
CA LYS A 271 -8.97 18.63 -14.19
C LYS A 271 -9.55 19.46 -13.04
N ARG A 272 -10.86 19.36 -12.78
CA ARG A 272 -11.50 20.00 -11.64
C ARG A 272 -11.13 19.31 -10.31
N CYS A 273 -10.67 18.07 -10.38
CA CYS A 273 -10.23 17.30 -9.24
C CYS A 273 -8.75 17.57 -8.95
N ALA A 274 -8.44 18.33 -7.92
CA ALA A 274 -7.06 18.62 -7.52
C ALA A 274 -6.26 17.36 -7.12
N GLU A 275 -6.94 16.32 -6.61
CA GLU A 275 -6.34 15.08 -6.13
C GLU A 275 -6.26 13.97 -7.18
N CYS A 276 -6.84 14.19 -8.38
CA CYS A 276 -6.87 13.20 -9.47
C CYS A 276 -5.53 13.10 -10.22
N ASN A 277 -4.44 12.92 -9.47
CA ASN A 277 -3.12 12.74 -10.05
C ASN A 277 -3.02 11.39 -10.77
N THR A 278 -2.88 11.43 -12.10
CA THR A 278 -2.79 10.25 -12.96
C THR A 278 -1.44 9.53 -12.89
N SER A 279 -0.38 10.19 -12.41
CA SER A 279 0.99 9.66 -12.42
C SER A 279 1.13 8.34 -11.64
N LYS A 280 0.40 8.20 -10.52
CA LYS A 280 0.40 6.95 -9.74
C LYS A 280 -0.24 5.81 -10.52
N LEU A 281 -1.37 6.09 -11.20
CA LEU A 281 -2.09 5.13 -12.03
C LEU A 281 -1.24 4.72 -13.24
N GLU A 282 -0.62 5.69 -13.92
CA GLU A 282 0.33 5.44 -15.01
C GLU A 282 1.49 4.56 -14.57
N GLY A 283 2.10 4.86 -13.42
CA GLY A 283 3.17 4.04 -12.85
C GLY A 283 2.74 2.61 -12.58
N GLN A 284 1.53 2.39 -12.06
CA GLN A 284 0.98 1.05 -11.84
C GLN A 284 0.71 0.29 -13.15
N ILE A 285 0.19 0.99 -14.16
CA ILE A 285 -0.03 0.41 -15.49
C ILE A 285 1.30 -0.02 -16.10
N ARG A 286 2.33 0.86 -16.09
CA ARG A 286 3.67 0.56 -16.63
C ARG A 286 4.38 -0.59 -15.93
N GLN A 287 4.06 -0.84 -14.66
CA GLN A 287 4.60 -1.99 -13.93
C GLN A 287 3.98 -3.33 -14.33
N LYS A 288 2.73 -3.31 -14.83
CA LYS A 288 1.96 -4.53 -15.13
C LYS A 288 1.80 -4.79 -16.62
N VAL A 289 1.84 -3.75 -17.43
CA VAL A 289 1.75 -3.82 -18.90
C VAL A 289 3.13 -3.55 -19.47
N ALA A 290 3.65 -4.47 -20.25
CA ALA A 290 5.00 -4.36 -20.80
C ALA A 290 5.17 -3.22 -21.82
N ASN A 291 4.16 -3.02 -22.65
CA ASN A 291 4.20 -2.03 -23.74
C ASN A 291 2.89 -1.22 -23.77
N PRO A 292 2.65 -0.37 -22.75
CA PRO A 292 1.43 0.43 -22.68
C PRO A 292 1.52 1.65 -23.60
N VAL A 293 0.52 1.83 -24.42
CA VAL A 293 0.26 3.06 -25.18
C VAL A 293 -0.76 3.87 -24.39
N LEU A 294 -0.26 4.87 -23.65
CA LEU A 294 -1.09 5.67 -22.75
C LEU A 294 -1.64 6.89 -23.49
N LYS A 295 -2.94 7.14 -23.35
CA LYS A 295 -3.63 8.35 -23.72
C LYS A 295 -4.40 8.87 -22.50
N THR A 296 -4.28 10.16 -22.19
CA THR A 296 -5.07 10.77 -21.11
C THR A 296 -6.16 11.62 -21.72
N LEU A 297 -7.38 11.48 -21.21
CA LEU A 297 -8.55 12.30 -21.56
C LEU A 297 -9.09 12.98 -20.32
N ASP A 298 -9.59 14.19 -20.50
CA ASP A 298 -10.24 14.95 -19.44
C ASP A 298 -11.77 14.86 -19.61
N TYR A 299 -12.49 14.67 -18.50
CA TYR A 299 -13.95 14.59 -18.50
C TYR A 299 -14.61 15.83 -19.11
N SER A 300 -14.03 17.02 -18.89
CA SER A 300 -14.56 18.27 -19.41
C SER A 300 -14.38 18.43 -20.93
N ASP A 301 -13.52 17.60 -21.54
CA ASP A 301 -13.33 17.61 -22.99
C ASP A 301 -14.39 16.71 -23.66
N GLY A 302 -14.84 17.08 -24.87
CA GLY A 302 -15.92 16.35 -25.54
C GLY A 302 -15.62 14.85 -25.77
N GLU A 303 -14.35 14.47 -26.00
CA GLU A 303 -13.93 13.07 -26.14
C GLU A 303 -13.95 12.35 -24.80
N GLY A 304 -13.48 13.01 -23.72
CA GLY A 304 -13.49 12.44 -22.38
C GLY A 304 -14.89 12.24 -21.85
N LYS A 305 -15.79 13.25 -22.04
CA LYS A 305 -17.19 13.11 -21.66
C LYS A 305 -17.90 11.99 -22.43
N LYS A 306 -17.68 11.90 -23.74
CA LYS A 306 -18.25 10.80 -24.55
C LYS A 306 -17.81 9.43 -24.05
N LEU A 307 -16.53 9.28 -23.72
CA LEU A 307 -16.01 8.04 -23.15
C LEU A 307 -16.64 7.76 -21.78
N TYR A 308 -16.73 8.79 -20.90
CA TYR A 308 -17.37 8.66 -19.60
C TYR A 308 -18.83 8.17 -19.72
N ASP A 309 -19.61 8.78 -20.59
CA ASP A 309 -21.03 8.43 -20.81
C ASP A 309 -21.19 6.98 -21.34
N GLN A 310 -20.19 6.50 -22.08
CA GLN A 310 -20.18 5.14 -22.61
C GLN A 310 -19.84 4.09 -21.54
N ILE A 311 -18.85 4.38 -20.68
CA ILE A 311 -18.32 3.39 -19.70
C ILE A 311 -18.87 3.58 -18.29
N LYS A 312 -19.37 4.78 -17.97
CA LYS A 312 -19.92 5.19 -16.66
C LYS A 312 -19.09 4.62 -15.50
N PRO A 313 -17.80 4.98 -15.42
CA PRO A 313 -16.98 4.54 -14.31
C PRO A 313 -17.53 5.19 -13.03
N LEU A 314 -17.46 4.47 -11.91
CA LEU A 314 -17.99 4.98 -10.65
C LEU A 314 -17.27 6.26 -10.22
N ASN A 315 -15.94 6.26 -10.37
CA ASN A 315 -15.07 7.37 -9.96
C ASN A 315 -13.90 7.56 -10.92
N LEU A 316 -13.31 8.77 -10.89
CA LEU A 316 -12.09 9.14 -11.61
C LEU A 316 -10.91 9.35 -10.63
N PRO A 317 -9.65 9.21 -11.08
CA PRO A 317 -9.26 8.75 -12.41
C PRO A 317 -9.56 7.27 -12.62
N ALA A 318 -9.80 6.90 -13.88
CA ALA A 318 -10.07 5.53 -14.31
C ALA A 318 -9.15 5.13 -15.45
N ALA A 319 -8.66 3.89 -15.44
CA ALA A 319 -7.96 3.27 -16.56
C ALA A 319 -8.94 2.46 -17.40
N VAL A 320 -8.95 2.72 -18.70
CA VAL A 320 -9.81 2.10 -19.68
C VAL A 320 -8.96 1.35 -20.69
N PHE A 321 -9.02 0.04 -20.65
CA PHE A 321 -8.32 -0.86 -21.55
C PHE A 321 -9.24 -1.28 -22.67
N ASP A 322 -8.78 -1.23 -23.90
CA ASP A 322 -9.47 -1.84 -25.03
C ASP A 322 -9.09 -3.33 -25.15
N LYS A 323 -9.59 -4.00 -26.20
CA LYS A 323 -9.33 -5.42 -26.46
C LYS A 323 -7.86 -5.80 -26.67
N THR A 324 -6.97 -4.81 -26.87
CA THR A 324 -5.52 -5.07 -26.97
C THR A 324 -4.93 -5.61 -25.67
N LEU A 325 -5.58 -5.39 -24.52
CA LEU A 325 -5.18 -6.01 -23.25
C LEU A 325 -5.16 -7.53 -23.30
N ASP A 326 -6.03 -8.15 -24.11
CA ASP A 326 -6.13 -9.61 -24.18
C ASP A 326 -4.94 -10.26 -24.90
N ALA A 327 -4.19 -9.48 -25.67
CA ALA A 327 -2.93 -9.90 -26.28
C ALA A 327 -1.79 -10.03 -25.27
N ASP A 328 -1.81 -9.26 -24.17
CA ASP A 328 -0.90 -9.39 -23.04
C ASP A 328 -1.54 -10.24 -21.93
N LYS A 329 -1.36 -11.55 -22.00
CA LYS A 329 -2.01 -12.50 -21.08
C LYS A 329 -1.68 -12.23 -19.60
N GLU A 330 -0.43 -11.81 -19.31
CA GLU A 330 -0.02 -11.52 -17.94
C GLU A 330 -0.65 -10.22 -17.43
N ALA A 331 -0.68 -9.17 -18.24
CA ALA A 331 -1.39 -7.95 -17.90
C ALA A 331 -2.89 -8.21 -17.75
N SER A 332 -3.51 -8.96 -18.67
CA SER A 332 -4.92 -9.34 -18.58
C SER A 332 -5.23 -10.10 -17.28
N ALA A 333 -4.37 -11.06 -16.90
CA ALA A 333 -4.49 -11.79 -15.64
C ALA A 333 -4.31 -10.87 -14.42
N ALA A 334 -3.31 -9.95 -14.45
CA ALA A 334 -3.04 -9.03 -13.35
C ALA A 334 -4.19 -8.04 -13.08
N PHE A 335 -4.97 -7.71 -14.11
CA PHE A 335 -6.12 -6.82 -13.99
C PHE A 335 -7.48 -7.54 -13.86
N SER A 336 -7.54 -8.86 -14.06
CA SER A 336 -8.77 -9.63 -14.09
C SER A 336 -9.66 -9.47 -12.86
N ARG A 337 -9.08 -9.31 -11.68
CA ARG A 337 -9.82 -9.17 -10.40
C ARG A 337 -10.40 -7.78 -10.18
N GLY A 338 -9.83 -6.75 -10.79
CA GLY A 338 -10.19 -5.34 -10.52
C GLY A 338 -10.85 -4.64 -11.71
N ALA A 339 -10.63 -5.14 -12.92
CA ALA A 339 -11.22 -4.56 -14.11
C ALA A 339 -12.65 -5.04 -14.31
N LYS A 340 -13.57 -4.11 -14.47
CA LYS A 340 -14.96 -4.40 -14.82
C LYS A 340 -15.12 -4.39 -16.35
N PRO A 341 -15.70 -5.42 -16.96
CA PRO A 341 -16.04 -5.37 -18.38
C PRO A 341 -17.22 -4.39 -18.61
N VAL A 342 -17.05 -3.49 -19.56
CA VAL A 342 -18.08 -2.54 -19.99
C VAL A 342 -18.04 -2.46 -21.52
N GLY A 343 -18.93 -3.13 -22.21
CA GLY A 343 -18.88 -3.30 -23.67
C GLY A 343 -17.54 -3.91 -24.10
N ASP A 344 -16.86 -3.25 -25.01
CA ASP A 344 -15.53 -3.68 -25.51
C ASP A 344 -14.36 -3.27 -24.62
N PHE A 345 -14.63 -2.64 -23.46
CA PHE A 345 -13.61 -2.13 -22.55
C PHE A 345 -13.52 -2.95 -21.26
N LYS A 346 -12.33 -2.91 -20.66
CA LYS A 346 -12.10 -3.30 -19.26
C LYS A 346 -11.71 -2.05 -18.48
N VAL A 347 -12.51 -1.70 -17.46
CA VAL A 347 -12.40 -0.41 -16.73
C VAL A 347 -11.99 -0.63 -15.29
N ILE A 348 -10.99 0.13 -14.83
CA ILE A 348 -10.55 0.18 -13.45
C ILE A 348 -10.69 1.62 -12.96
N ALA A 349 -11.66 1.88 -12.08
CA ALA A 349 -11.79 3.15 -11.37
C ALA A 349 -10.92 3.12 -10.12
N MET A 350 -10.01 4.06 -9.97
CA MET A 350 -9.05 4.10 -8.86
C MET A 350 -9.15 5.35 -7.97
N GLY A 351 -9.93 6.33 -8.40
CA GLY A 351 -10.12 7.57 -7.66
C GLY A 351 -11.38 7.57 -6.79
N GLY A 352 -11.54 8.66 -6.03
CA GLY A 352 -12.74 8.95 -5.23
C GLY A 352 -13.61 10.07 -5.82
N TRP A 353 -13.26 10.63 -6.99
CA TRP A 353 -13.92 11.75 -7.59
C TRP A 353 -15.02 11.32 -8.53
N ASN A 354 -16.26 11.76 -8.28
CA ASN A 354 -17.37 11.59 -9.22
C ASN A 354 -17.60 12.91 -10.00
N PRO A 355 -17.31 12.95 -11.31
CA PRO A 355 -17.41 14.18 -12.07
C PRO A 355 -18.85 14.72 -12.20
N VAL A 356 -19.84 13.84 -12.18
CA VAL A 356 -21.27 14.22 -12.23
C VAL A 356 -21.66 15.00 -10.97
N CYS A 357 -21.14 14.64 -9.83
CA CYS A 357 -21.40 15.34 -8.57
C CYS A 357 -20.75 16.74 -8.51
N SER A 358 -19.82 17.02 -9.42
CA SER A 358 -19.16 18.33 -9.57
C SER A 358 -19.72 19.18 -10.71
N ASP A 359 -20.68 18.65 -11.46
CA ASP A 359 -21.45 19.44 -12.44
C ASP A 359 -22.44 20.33 -11.71
N GLU A 360 -22.94 21.38 -12.37
CA GLU A 360 -23.96 22.27 -11.81
C GLU A 360 -25.21 21.47 -11.40
N GLY A 361 -25.61 21.62 -10.14
CA GLY A 361 -26.72 20.84 -9.55
C GLY A 361 -26.39 19.37 -9.24
N GLY A 362 -25.15 18.93 -9.46
CA GLY A 362 -24.74 17.54 -9.24
C GLY A 362 -24.93 17.07 -7.79
N CYS A 363 -24.69 17.94 -6.81
CA CYS A 363 -24.87 17.61 -5.39
C CYS A 363 -26.35 17.46 -4.97
N ASP A 364 -27.29 17.86 -5.81
CA ASP A 364 -28.72 17.65 -5.57
C ASP A 364 -29.17 16.23 -5.93
N LEU A 365 -28.37 15.52 -6.69
CA LEU A 365 -28.62 14.12 -7.06
C LEU A 365 -28.49 13.21 -5.85
N ASP A 366 -29.42 12.28 -5.67
CA ASP A 366 -29.43 11.37 -4.51
C ASP A 366 -28.17 10.51 -4.40
N GLU A 367 -27.57 10.14 -5.53
CA GLU A 367 -26.32 9.39 -5.61
C GLU A 367 -25.10 10.21 -5.17
N CYS A 368 -25.18 11.55 -5.26
CA CYS A 368 -24.08 12.46 -4.92
C CYS A 368 -24.14 12.97 -3.48
N LYS A 369 -25.34 13.08 -2.89
CA LYS A 369 -25.53 13.55 -1.51
C LYS A 369 -24.66 12.87 -0.46
N PRO A 370 -24.44 11.53 -0.52
CA PRO A 370 -23.58 10.85 0.45
C PRO A 370 -22.07 11.00 0.14
N THR A 371 -21.69 11.59 -1.00
CA THR A 371 -20.28 11.68 -1.38
C THR A 371 -19.56 12.76 -0.57
N MET A 372 -18.25 12.59 -0.38
CA MET A 372 -17.42 13.59 0.29
C MET A 372 -17.39 14.92 -0.48
N GLN A 373 -17.51 14.88 -1.82
CA GLN A 373 -17.50 16.05 -2.68
C GLN A 373 -18.67 17.02 -2.40
N CYS A 374 -19.82 16.48 -1.98
CA CYS A 374 -21.04 17.26 -1.74
C CYS A 374 -21.23 17.62 -0.27
N ARG A 375 -20.28 17.32 0.59
CA ARG A 375 -20.31 17.78 1.98
C ARG A 375 -19.86 19.22 2.08
N ALA A 376 -20.64 20.02 2.84
CA ALA A 376 -20.23 21.37 3.16
C ALA A 376 -18.97 21.38 4.03
N GLU A 377 -18.03 22.25 3.73
CA GLU A 377 -16.92 22.53 4.61
C GLU A 377 -17.39 23.34 5.82
N GLU A 378 -17.08 22.83 7.02
CA GLU A 378 -17.39 23.52 8.25
C GLU A 378 -16.08 24.00 8.90
N PRO A 379 -15.96 25.32 9.22
CA PRO A 379 -14.76 25.83 9.86
C PRO A 379 -14.42 25.08 11.17
N ASN A 380 -13.15 24.80 11.36
CA ASN A 380 -12.61 24.11 12.54
C ASN A 380 -13.11 22.67 12.76
N LYS A 381 -13.79 22.07 11.82
CA LYS A 381 -14.22 20.68 11.88
C LYS A 381 -13.20 19.77 11.20
N LEU A 382 -12.76 18.75 11.93
CA LEU A 382 -11.95 17.66 11.42
C LEU A 382 -12.66 16.35 11.69
N GLU A 383 -13.06 15.64 10.63
CA GLU A 383 -13.71 14.35 10.73
C GLU A 383 -12.85 13.26 10.10
N VAL A 384 -12.57 12.20 10.85
CA VAL A 384 -11.76 11.07 10.41
C VAL A 384 -12.63 9.83 10.31
N PHE A 385 -12.56 9.14 9.17
CA PHE A 385 -13.29 7.89 8.93
C PHE A 385 -12.33 6.72 9.00
N VAL A 386 -12.52 5.82 9.94
CA VAL A 386 -11.59 4.72 10.24
C VAL A 386 -12.29 3.39 10.47
N MET A 387 -11.50 2.34 10.48
CA MET A 387 -11.84 1.03 11.02
C MET A 387 -10.82 0.72 12.13
N SER A 388 -11.26 0.37 13.33
CA SER A 388 -10.39 0.21 14.51
C SER A 388 -9.31 -0.88 14.35
N GLN A 389 -9.54 -1.87 13.49
CA GLN A 389 -8.56 -2.93 13.21
C GLN A 389 -7.82 -2.75 11.87
N CYS A 390 -7.96 -1.58 11.22
CA CYS A 390 -7.21 -1.27 10.00
C CYS A 390 -5.85 -0.64 10.35
N PRO A 391 -4.71 -1.23 9.96
CA PRO A 391 -3.38 -0.67 10.26
C PRO A 391 -3.16 0.76 9.74
N PHE A 392 -3.86 1.16 8.69
CA PHE A 392 -3.78 2.52 8.14
C PHE A 392 -4.64 3.51 8.93
N GLY A 393 -5.84 3.08 9.36
CA GLY A 393 -6.69 3.87 10.25
C GLY A 393 -5.98 4.15 11.58
N VAL A 394 -5.36 3.11 12.16
CA VAL A 394 -4.53 3.21 13.36
C VAL A 394 -3.42 4.25 13.20
N LYS A 395 -2.63 4.18 12.12
CA LYS A 395 -1.58 5.18 11.84
C LYS A 395 -2.14 6.59 11.69
N GLY A 396 -3.33 6.73 11.09
CA GLY A 396 -4.02 8.01 10.99
C GLY A 396 -4.38 8.57 12.37
N LEU A 397 -4.96 7.73 13.24
CA LEU A 397 -5.33 8.12 14.59
C LEU A 397 -4.11 8.37 15.49
N ASP A 398 -3.01 7.64 15.31
CA ASP A 398 -1.75 7.90 16.01
C ASP A 398 -1.15 9.26 15.62
N ALA A 399 -1.22 9.63 14.34
CA ALA A 399 -0.78 10.95 13.87
C ALA A 399 -1.63 12.10 14.45
N MET A 400 -2.89 11.84 14.80
CA MET A 400 -3.74 12.85 15.46
C MET A 400 -3.23 13.26 16.84
N LYS A 401 -2.35 12.49 17.48
CA LYS A 401 -1.78 12.87 18.77
C LYS A 401 -1.06 14.21 18.68
N GLU A 402 -0.12 14.33 17.74
CA GLU A 402 0.63 15.58 17.52
C GLU A 402 -0.31 16.73 17.11
N VAL A 403 -1.29 16.44 16.25
CA VAL A 403 -2.27 17.43 15.78
C VAL A 403 -3.08 18.00 16.95
N LEU A 404 -3.71 17.14 17.77
CA LEU A 404 -4.57 17.55 18.89
C LEU A 404 -3.76 18.24 19.99
N GLU A 405 -2.53 17.76 20.29
CA GLU A 405 -1.62 18.41 21.22
C GLU A 405 -1.25 19.84 20.75
N ASN A 406 -1.03 20.01 19.43
CA ASN A 406 -0.71 21.32 18.86
C ASN A 406 -1.89 22.28 18.93
N PHE A 407 -3.11 21.82 18.64
CA PHE A 407 -4.31 22.63 18.83
C PHE A 407 -4.50 23.07 20.29
N LYS A 408 -4.33 22.13 21.22
CA LYS A 408 -4.40 22.42 22.66
C LYS A 408 -3.33 23.43 23.11
N LYS A 409 -2.10 23.26 22.65
CA LYS A 409 -0.98 24.16 23.00
C LYS A 409 -1.20 25.59 22.51
N ASN A 410 -1.88 25.76 21.38
CA ASN A 410 -2.14 27.07 20.77
C ASN A 410 -3.53 27.64 21.13
N ASP A 411 -4.24 27.04 22.09
CA ASP A 411 -5.61 27.41 22.50
C ASP A 411 -6.58 27.51 21.30
N ALA A 412 -6.36 26.69 20.27
CA ALA A 412 -7.16 26.67 19.07
C ALA A 412 -8.28 25.64 19.21
N LYS A 413 -9.52 26.08 18.90
CA LYS A 413 -10.69 25.20 18.95
C LYS A 413 -10.79 24.34 17.70
N ILE A 414 -10.97 23.04 17.89
CA ILE A 414 -11.22 22.08 16.82
C ILE A 414 -12.42 21.19 17.21
N ASP A 415 -13.37 21.03 16.28
CA ASP A 415 -14.44 20.01 16.37
C ASP A 415 -13.92 18.72 15.72
N PHE A 416 -13.23 17.92 16.52
CA PHE A 416 -12.64 16.64 16.06
C PHE A 416 -13.63 15.51 16.25
N LYS A 417 -13.91 14.78 15.17
CA LYS A 417 -14.85 13.64 15.15
C LYS A 417 -14.23 12.41 14.54
N ILE A 418 -14.52 11.27 15.11
CA ILE A 418 -14.17 9.96 14.57
C ILE A 418 -15.45 9.24 14.19
N SER A 419 -15.52 8.77 12.95
CA SER A 419 -16.61 7.96 12.42
C SER A 419 -16.07 6.60 11.96
N PHE A 420 -16.77 5.53 12.31
CA PHE A 420 -16.33 4.17 12.00
C PHE A 420 -16.97 3.66 10.70
N ILE A 421 -16.16 3.06 9.84
CA ILE A 421 -16.60 2.48 8.57
C ILE A 421 -17.11 1.07 8.81
N GLY A 422 -18.36 0.82 8.45
CA GLY A 422 -19.01 -0.48 8.56
C GLY A 422 -20.32 -0.52 7.78
N ASP A 423 -20.93 -1.70 7.70
CA ASP A 423 -22.22 -1.95 7.07
C ASP A 423 -23.25 -2.44 8.10
N GLY A 424 -24.54 -2.27 7.76
CA GLY A 424 -25.63 -2.82 8.54
C GLY A 424 -26.48 -1.77 9.25
N ASP A 425 -27.47 -2.25 9.93
CA ASP A 425 -28.41 -1.47 10.74
C ASP A 425 -28.84 -2.25 12.00
N ALA A 426 -29.70 -1.67 12.82
CA ALA A 426 -30.21 -2.31 14.04
C ALA A 426 -30.98 -3.62 13.79
N LYS A 427 -31.47 -3.87 12.56
CA LYS A 427 -32.23 -5.08 12.21
C LYS A 427 -31.33 -6.15 11.58
N SER A 428 -30.44 -5.75 10.70
CA SER A 428 -29.52 -6.66 9.98
C SER A 428 -28.24 -6.99 10.77
N GLY A 429 -28.00 -6.30 11.88
CA GLY A 429 -26.77 -6.35 12.64
C GLY A 429 -25.66 -5.53 11.98
N LEU A 430 -24.63 -5.20 12.77
CA LEU A 430 -23.48 -4.45 12.29
C LEU A 430 -22.42 -5.40 11.75
N LYS A 431 -21.74 -4.97 10.70
CA LYS A 431 -20.64 -5.71 10.03
C LYS A 431 -19.48 -4.78 9.79
N ALA A 432 -18.26 -5.30 9.92
CA ALA A 432 -17.03 -4.58 9.62
C ALA A 432 -16.11 -5.47 8.77
N MET A 433 -15.13 -4.86 8.12
CA MET A 433 -14.26 -5.54 7.17
C MET A 433 -13.43 -6.66 7.82
N HIS A 434 -12.97 -6.45 9.04
CA HIS A 434 -12.14 -7.42 9.77
C HIS A 434 -12.96 -8.32 10.72
N GLY A 435 -14.30 -8.32 10.58
CA GLY A 435 -15.21 -9.21 11.28
C GLY A 435 -15.75 -8.66 12.59
N GLN A 436 -16.37 -9.56 13.41
CA GLN A 436 -17.09 -9.17 14.63
C GLN A 436 -16.19 -8.47 15.66
N SER A 437 -14.93 -8.89 15.78
CA SER A 437 -13.98 -8.26 16.73
C SER A 437 -13.73 -6.78 16.43
N GLU A 438 -13.80 -6.37 15.16
CA GLU A 438 -13.72 -4.96 14.77
C GLU A 438 -15.01 -4.20 15.10
N VAL A 439 -16.17 -4.83 14.87
CA VAL A 439 -17.46 -4.25 15.28
C VAL A 439 -17.46 -3.97 16.77
N ASP A 440 -17.05 -4.95 17.56
CA ASP A 440 -17.02 -4.84 19.02
C ASP A 440 -16.06 -3.74 19.49
N GLU A 441 -14.91 -3.62 18.85
CA GLU A 441 -13.94 -2.56 19.18
C GLU A 441 -14.43 -1.18 18.75
N ASN A 442 -15.00 -1.06 17.54
CA ASN A 442 -15.65 0.19 17.10
C ASN A 442 -16.69 0.68 18.11
N ILE A 443 -17.51 -0.25 18.67
CA ILE A 443 -18.52 0.10 19.68
C ILE A 443 -17.85 0.58 20.97
N ARG A 444 -16.78 -0.09 21.45
CA ARG A 444 -16.05 0.34 22.66
C ARG A 444 -15.41 1.71 22.49
N GLU A 445 -14.82 1.97 21.33
CA GLU A 445 -14.26 3.28 21.01
C GLU A 445 -15.36 4.36 20.96
N ILE A 446 -16.56 4.06 20.40
CA ILE A 446 -17.72 4.95 20.43
C ILE A 446 -18.15 5.21 21.88
N CYS A 447 -18.19 4.18 22.73
CA CYS A 447 -18.48 4.34 24.15
C CYS A 447 -17.47 5.26 24.85
N ALA A 448 -16.19 5.14 24.53
CA ALA A 448 -15.16 6.04 25.06
C ALA A 448 -15.38 7.49 24.58
N ILE A 449 -15.69 7.70 23.31
CA ILE A 449 -15.98 9.01 22.73
C ILE A 449 -17.20 9.65 23.43
N GLU A 450 -18.27 8.89 23.65
CA GLU A 450 -19.51 9.37 24.25
C GLU A 450 -19.33 9.77 25.72
N HIS A 451 -18.58 8.98 26.48
CA HIS A 451 -18.48 9.16 27.95
C HIS A 451 -17.26 10.00 28.38
N TYR A 452 -16.26 10.17 27.52
CA TYR A 452 -15.03 10.91 27.83
C TYR A 452 -14.68 11.96 26.77
N PRO A 453 -15.63 12.84 26.35
CA PRO A 453 -15.41 13.79 25.27
C PRO A 453 -14.48 14.95 25.63
N ASN A 454 -14.34 15.27 26.93
CA ASN A 454 -13.61 16.44 27.39
C ASN A 454 -12.11 16.29 27.09
N ASP A 455 -11.50 17.32 26.51
CA ASP A 455 -10.07 17.37 26.17
C ASP A 455 -9.59 16.17 25.33
N PHE A 456 -10.49 15.58 24.55
CA PHE A 456 -10.24 14.36 23.77
C PHE A 456 -9.75 13.17 24.61
N LYS A 457 -10.20 13.06 25.85
CA LYS A 457 -9.79 12.03 26.80
C LYS A 457 -9.97 10.60 26.27
N TYR A 458 -11.00 10.37 25.45
CA TYR A 458 -11.23 9.10 24.75
C TYR A 458 -10.04 8.66 23.87
N MET A 459 -9.22 9.61 23.40
CA MET A 459 -8.05 9.27 22.57
C MET A 459 -7.00 8.48 23.37
N ASP A 460 -6.91 8.64 24.67
CA ASP A 460 -6.00 7.84 25.50
C ASP A 460 -6.35 6.35 25.43
N TYR A 461 -7.64 6.01 25.42
CA TYR A 461 -8.13 4.64 25.19
C TYR A 461 -7.77 4.18 23.78
N ILE A 462 -8.11 4.95 22.75
CA ILE A 462 -7.88 4.61 21.35
C ILE A 462 -6.38 4.41 21.08
N TRP A 463 -5.50 5.32 21.52
CA TRP A 463 -4.05 5.18 21.35
C TRP A 463 -3.47 3.99 22.11
N CYS A 464 -4.04 3.62 23.24
CA CYS A 464 -3.66 2.39 23.94
C CYS A 464 -4.03 1.16 23.12
N ARG A 465 -5.26 1.10 22.59
CA ARG A 465 -5.73 0.00 21.73
C ARG A 465 -4.94 -0.13 20.45
N ASN A 466 -4.53 1.00 19.85
CA ASN A 466 -3.70 1.06 18.65
C ASN A 466 -2.36 0.33 18.78
N LYS A 467 -1.82 0.19 20.00
CA LYS A 467 -0.55 -0.54 20.22
C LYS A 467 -0.67 -2.02 19.85
N ASN A 468 -1.86 -2.61 20.01
CA ASN A 468 -2.14 -4.00 19.61
C ASN A 468 -3.62 -4.18 19.23
N ILE A 469 -3.96 -3.85 18.00
CA ILE A 469 -5.34 -3.90 17.47
C ILE A 469 -5.97 -5.30 17.42
N LYS A 470 -5.20 -6.34 17.66
CA LYS A 470 -5.66 -7.74 17.70
C LYS A 470 -5.83 -8.27 19.12
N ASP A 471 -5.43 -7.49 20.13
CA ASP A 471 -5.59 -7.89 21.53
C ASP A 471 -7.07 -7.91 21.91
N THR A 472 -7.53 -9.04 22.45
CA THR A 472 -8.89 -9.20 22.95
C THR A 472 -9.08 -8.64 24.36
N ASN A 473 -7.97 -8.41 25.09
CA ASN A 473 -7.98 -7.83 26.43
C ASN A 473 -8.05 -6.29 26.38
N TRP A 474 -9.21 -5.76 25.99
CA TRP A 474 -9.45 -4.33 25.91
C TRP A 474 -9.38 -3.63 27.28
N GLN A 475 -9.65 -4.37 28.37
CA GLN A 475 -9.61 -3.84 29.74
C GLN A 475 -8.20 -3.36 30.12
N SER A 476 -7.16 -3.89 29.52
CA SER A 476 -5.79 -3.39 29.74
C SER A 476 -5.61 -1.91 29.35
N CYS A 477 -6.49 -1.38 28.52
CA CYS A 477 -6.51 0.03 28.12
C CYS A 477 -7.49 0.88 28.93
N THR A 478 -8.01 0.37 30.04
CA THR A 478 -8.85 1.10 30.99
C THR A 478 -8.12 1.25 32.33
N GLY A 479 -8.56 2.22 33.18
CA GLY A 479 -7.88 2.52 34.45
C GLY A 479 -6.51 3.19 34.26
N GLY A 480 -5.67 3.18 35.27
CA GLY A 480 -4.28 3.62 35.23
C GLY A 480 -4.05 4.96 34.54
N GLU A 481 -3.15 4.96 33.57
CA GLU A 481 -2.74 6.16 32.82
C GLU A 481 -3.88 6.72 31.92
N THR A 482 -4.77 5.86 31.41
CA THR A 482 -5.86 6.32 30.55
C THR A 482 -6.97 7.01 31.33
N GLY A 483 -7.19 6.65 32.62
CA GLY A 483 -8.27 7.17 33.44
C GLY A 483 -9.68 6.87 32.91
N ILE A 484 -9.82 5.89 32.04
CA ILE A 484 -11.09 5.41 31.48
C ILE A 484 -11.63 4.29 32.38
N ASP A 485 -12.86 4.41 32.88
CA ASP A 485 -13.46 3.40 33.74
C ASP A 485 -13.97 2.20 32.95
N THR A 486 -13.47 1.01 33.28
CA THR A 486 -13.87 -0.27 32.66
C THR A 486 -15.40 -0.49 32.76
N ALA A 487 -16.01 -0.17 33.90
CA ALA A 487 -17.42 -0.40 34.10
C ALA A 487 -18.28 0.51 33.21
N VAL A 488 -17.82 1.73 32.94
CA VAL A 488 -18.50 2.67 32.05
C VAL A 488 -18.52 2.14 30.62
N ILE A 489 -17.35 1.69 30.12
CA ILE A 489 -17.26 1.11 28.77
C ILE A 489 -18.10 -0.17 28.69
N GLN A 490 -18.01 -1.08 29.67
CA GLN A 490 -18.75 -2.34 29.68
C GLN A 490 -20.27 -2.12 29.71
N LYS A 491 -20.75 -1.11 30.43
CA LYS A 491 -22.17 -0.80 30.50
C LYS A 491 -22.71 -0.18 29.22
N CYS A 492 -21.88 0.56 28.50
CA CYS A 492 -22.27 1.18 27.25
C CYS A 492 -22.22 0.16 26.09
N PHE A 493 -21.25 -0.76 26.09
CA PHE A 493 -21.07 -1.86 25.13
C PHE A 493 -22.22 -2.86 25.23
#